data_a7ce5f8bbf08277fd3917f452f3611e9
#
_entry.id   a7ce5f8bbf08277fd3917f452f3611e9
#
_cell.length_a   1.000
_cell.length_b   1.000
_cell.length_c   1.000
_cell.angle_alpha   90.00
_cell.angle_beta   90.00
_cell.angle_gamma   90.00
#
_symmetry.space_group_name_H-M   'P 1'
#
loop_
_entity.id
_entity.type
_entity.pdbx_description
1 polymer ?
#
loop_
_entity_poly.entity_id
_entity_poly.type
_entity_poly.pdbx_seq_one_letter_code
_entity_poly.pdbx_strand_id
1 'polypeptide(L)'
;KNLEQIEVFHDSILEIEMDRSFDLTLIKTVLIHINPEELDKVYSRLYKFSNKYICIAEYYSPSPVEVNYRGHSDKLFKRDFAGELMRKYPDLDLIDYGFIYHNDPVFPQDDINWFLLMKK
;
A
#
# COMPACT_ATOMS: atom_id res chain seq x y z
N LYS A 1 -23.90 -1.44 14.88
CA LYS A 1 -22.76 -1.81 14.03
C LYS A 1 -22.38 -3.27 14.24
N ASN A 2 -22.25 -3.98 13.16
CA ASN A 2 -22.00 -5.41 13.22
C ASN A 2 -20.50 -5.70 13.09
N LEU A 3 -19.84 -5.94 14.21
CA LEU A 3 -18.42 -6.24 14.24
C LEU A 3 -18.10 -7.70 13.90
N GLU A 4 -19.14 -8.53 13.79
CA GLU A 4 -18.94 -9.94 13.42
C GLU A 4 -18.46 -10.11 11.99
N GLN A 5 -18.58 -9.07 11.16
CA GLN A 5 -18.10 -9.10 9.79
C GLN A 5 -16.65 -8.69 9.66
N ILE A 6 -16.00 -8.36 10.78
CA ILE A 6 -14.61 -7.92 10.79
C ILE A 6 -13.77 -8.98 11.49
N GLU A 7 -12.74 -9.45 10.80
CA GLU A 7 -11.73 -10.33 11.38
C GLU A 7 -10.44 -9.54 11.55
N VAL A 8 -9.80 -9.67 12.69
CA VAL A 8 -8.56 -8.96 13.00
C VAL A 8 -7.44 -9.98 13.18
N PHE A 9 -6.32 -9.75 12.48
CA PHE A 9 -5.14 -10.59 12.56
C PHE A 9 -3.98 -9.76 13.11
N HIS A 10 -3.32 -10.25 14.13
CA HIS A 10 -2.17 -9.58 14.71
C HIS A 10 -0.89 -10.15 14.09
N ASP A 11 -0.70 -9.84 12.80
CA ASP A 11 0.42 -10.37 12.02
C ASP A 11 1.02 -9.26 11.15
N SER A 12 2.29 -9.43 10.82
CA SER A 12 2.98 -8.55 9.88
C SER A 12 2.62 -8.94 8.45
N ILE A 13 2.53 -7.94 7.57
CA ILE A 13 2.36 -8.20 6.14
C ILE A 13 3.52 -9.02 5.57
N LEU A 14 4.66 -9.02 6.25
CA LEU A 14 5.81 -9.81 5.83
C LEU A 14 5.66 -11.30 6.14
N GLU A 15 4.78 -11.65 7.08
CA GLU A 15 4.68 -13.01 7.59
C GLU A 15 3.29 -13.63 7.49
N ILE A 16 2.26 -12.81 7.36
CA ILE A 16 0.89 -13.30 7.36
C ILE A 16 0.66 -14.29 6.22
N GLU A 17 -0.01 -15.40 6.54
CA GLU A 17 -0.38 -16.42 5.56
C GLU A 17 -1.89 -16.60 5.59
N MET A 18 -2.47 -16.65 4.41
CA MET A 18 -3.90 -16.88 4.22
C MET A 18 -4.11 -17.78 3.01
N ASP A 19 -5.09 -18.65 3.11
CA ASP A 19 -5.46 -19.53 2.00
C ASP A 19 -6.65 -18.99 1.23
N ARG A 20 -6.97 -17.72 1.43
CA ARG A 20 -8.09 -17.05 0.74
C ARG A 20 -7.64 -15.70 0.22
N SER A 21 -8.43 -15.14 -0.69
CA SER A 21 -8.17 -13.83 -1.25
C SER A 21 -9.44 -12.97 -1.17
N PHE A 22 -9.29 -11.69 -1.44
CA PHE A 22 -10.34 -10.69 -1.27
C PHE A 22 -10.52 -9.89 -2.54
N ASP A 23 -11.70 -9.35 -2.74
CA ASP A 23 -11.97 -8.55 -3.94
C ASP A 23 -11.14 -7.28 -3.98
N LEU A 24 -10.86 -6.69 -2.82
CA LEU A 24 -10.05 -5.48 -2.71
C LEU A 24 -9.07 -5.64 -1.55
N THR A 25 -7.82 -5.31 -1.80
CA THR A 25 -6.80 -5.20 -0.77
C THR A 25 -6.37 -3.75 -0.68
N LEU A 26 -6.39 -3.19 0.52
CA LEU A 26 -5.94 -1.83 0.77
C LEU A 26 -4.71 -1.85 1.65
N ILE A 27 -3.67 -1.12 1.23
CA ILE A 27 -2.51 -0.88 2.07
C ILE A 27 -2.28 0.63 2.15
N LYS A 28 -2.19 1.14 3.38
CA LYS A 28 -2.09 2.58 3.62
C LYS A 28 -1.00 2.86 4.63
N THR A 29 -0.02 3.67 4.24
CA THR A 29 1.09 4.12 5.08
C THR A 29 1.83 2.98 5.80
N VAL A 30 1.95 1.85 5.12
CA VAL A 30 2.70 0.69 5.59
C VAL A 30 3.96 0.50 4.75
N LEU A 31 3.83 0.62 3.43
CA LEU A 31 4.96 0.38 2.51
C LEU A 31 6.12 1.33 2.79
N ILE A 32 5.82 2.56 3.22
CA ILE A 32 6.85 3.54 3.54
C ILE A 32 7.75 3.11 4.69
N HIS A 33 7.31 2.15 5.50
CA HIS A 33 8.08 1.62 6.63
C HIS A 33 8.76 0.29 6.31
N ILE A 34 8.51 -0.27 5.14
CA ILE A 34 9.08 -1.56 4.76
C ILE A 34 10.47 -1.33 4.18
N ASN A 35 11.44 -2.09 4.68
CA ASN A 35 12.78 -2.07 4.12
C ASN A 35 12.70 -2.44 2.64
N PRO A 36 13.33 -1.66 1.74
CA PRO A 36 13.25 -1.93 0.30
C PRO A 36 13.60 -3.36 -0.10
N GLU A 37 14.48 -4.03 0.67
CA GLU A 37 14.85 -5.42 0.40
C GLU A 37 13.67 -6.37 0.56
N GLU A 38 12.65 -5.98 1.32
CA GLU A 38 11.47 -6.79 1.61
C GLU A 38 10.27 -6.44 0.75
N LEU A 39 10.35 -5.37 -0.06
CA LEU A 39 9.21 -4.89 -0.84
C LEU A 39 8.70 -5.94 -1.82
N ASP A 40 9.60 -6.68 -2.45
CA ASP A 40 9.19 -7.69 -3.43
C ASP A 40 8.28 -8.73 -2.80
N LYS A 41 8.57 -9.10 -1.58
CA LYS A 41 7.78 -10.06 -0.83
C LYS A 41 6.40 -9.51 -0.49
N VAL A 42 6.34 -8.23 -0.10
CA VAL A 42 5.06 -7.56 0.20
C VAL A 42 4.23 -7.42 -1.06
N TYR A 43 4.84 -7.05 -2.17
CA TYR A 43 4.14 -6.94 -3.46
C TYR A 43 3.53 -8.28 -3.85
N SER A 44 4.26 -9.37 -3.65
CA SER A 44 3.74 -10.72 -3.95
C SER A 44 2.50 -11.02 -3.12
N ARG A 45 2.51 -10.64 -1.86
CA ARG A 45 1.36 -10.85 -0.98
C ARG A 45 0.16 -10.02 -1.38
N LEU A 46 0.38 -8.74 -1.66
CA LEU A 46 -0.71 -7.87 -2.12
C LEU A 46 -1.38 -8.44 -3.35
N TYR A 47 -0.57 -8.89 -4.30
CA TYR A 47 -1.09 -9.47 -5.54
C TYR A 47 -1.84 -10.77 -5.28
N LYS A 48 -1.24 -11.65 -4.48
CA LYS A 48 -1.82 -12.97 -4.19
C LYS A 48 -3.15 -12.87 -3.45
N PHE A 49 -3.24 -11.94 -2.48
CA PHE A 49 -4.43 -11.82 -1.66
C PHE A 49 -5.56 -11.04 -2.32
N SER A 50 -5.32 -10.48 -3.49
CA SER A 50 -6.32 -9.68 -4.21
C SER A 50 -6.92 -10.46 -5.35
N ASN A 51 -8.25 -10.56 -5.39
CA ASN A 51 -8.95 -11.14 -6.52
C ASN A 51 -9.04 -10.17 -7.68
N LYS A 52 -9.28 -8.90 -7.38
CA LYS A 52 -9.58 -7.92 -8.43
C LYS A 52 -8.86 -6.60 -8.23
N TYR A 53 -8.95 -5.97 -7.07
CA TYR A 53 -8.44 -4.63 -6.85
C TYR A 53 -7.36 -4.58 -5.80
N ILE A 54 -6.38 -3.71 -6.03
CA ILE A 54 -5.37 -3.34 -5.04
C ILE A 54 -5.37 -1.82 -4.94
N CYS A 55 -5.56 -1.29 -3.74
CA CYS A 55 -5.47 0.15 -3.50
C CYS A 55 -4.24 0.44 -2.64
N ILE A 56 -3.37 1.30 -3.15
CA ILE A 56 -2.15 1.72 -2.45
C ILE A 56 -2.30 3.19 -2.09
N ALA A 57 -2.20 3.52 -0.80
CA ALA A 57 -2.26 4.89 -0.32
C ALA A 57 -1.00 5.14 0.51
N GLU A 58 -0.02 5.82 -0.09
CA GLU A 58 1.30 5.98 0.50
C GLU A 58 1.90 7.34 0.16
N TYR A 59 2.97 7.71 0.84
CA TYR A 59 3.75 8.88 0.47
C TYR A 59 4.53 8.56 -0.80
N TYR A 60 4.35 9.37 -1.81
CA TYR A 60 4.87 9.13 -3.15
C TYR A 60 6.17 9.88 -3.41
N SER A 61 7.07 9.25 -4.17
CA SER A 61 8.19 9.93 -4.80
C SER A 61 8.42 9.25 -6.15
N PRO A 62 8.68 10.02 -7.21
CA PRO A 62 8.92 9.40 -8.53
C PRO A 62 10.20 8.56 -8.56
N SER A 63 11.13 8.82 -7.66
CA SER A 63 12.33 8.00 -7.52
C SER A 63 12.53 7.68 -6.05
N PRO A 64 13.20 6.56 -5.74
CA PRO A 64 13.38 6.15 -4.34
C PRO A 64 14.08 7.20 -3.50
N VAL A 65 13.51 7.52 -2.34
CA VAL A 65 14.08 8.47 -1.39
C VAL A 65 13.96 7.86 0.01
N GLU A 66 15.03 7.99 0.79
CA GLU A 66 15.05 7.59 2.18
C GLU A 66 15.03 8.85 3.04
N VAL A 67 14.10 8.92 3.97
CA VAL A 67 13.91 10.10 4.81
C VAL A 67 14.00 9.69 6.27
N ASN A 68 14.74 10.46 7.08
CA ASN A 68 14.78 10.24 8.52
C ASN A 68 13.47 10.67 9.13
N TYR A 69 13.00 9.88 10.07
CA TYR A 69 11.71 10.06 10.69
C TYR A 69 11.87 9.93 12.21
N ARG A 70 11.36 10.89 12.96
CA ARG A 70 11.44 10.91 14.44
C ARG A 70 12.87 10.76 14.94
N GLY A 71 13.80 11.54 14.38
CA GLY A 71 15.18 11.49 14.77
C GLY A 71 15.99 10.57 13.89
N HIS A 72 16.85 9.75 14.47
CA HIS A 72 17.86 9.04 13.70
C HIS A 72 17.62 7.56 13.50
N SER A 73 16.71 6.96 14.25
CA SER A 73 16.56 5.50 14.25
C SER A 73 15.52 5.00 13.27
N ASP A 74 14.52 5.83 12.95
CA ASP A 74 13.43 5.43 12.07
C ASP A 74 13.59 6.07 10.71
N LYS A 75 13.26 5.32 9.67
CA LYS A 75 13.35 5.80 8.30
C LYS A 75 12.05 5.57 7.56
N LEU A 76 11.75 6.50 6.64
CA LEU A 76 10.67 6.36 5.70
C LEU A 76 11.27 6.19 4.32
N PHE A 77 10.67 5.31 3.53
CA PHE A 77 11.13 5.05 2.18
C PHE A 77 10.01 5.45 1.21
N LYS A 78 10.18 6.60 0.56
CA LYS A 78 9.20 7.08 -0.42
C LYS A 78 9.60 6.62 -1.80
N ARG A 79 8.66 6.04 -2.54
CA ARG A 79 8.91 5.52 -3.89
C ARG A 79 7.62 5.53 -4.67
N ASP A 80 7.71 5.14 -5.92
CA ASP A 80 6.54 4.91 -6.77
C ASP A 80 6.07 3.46 -6.58
N PHE A 81 5.47 3.19 -5.43
CA PHE A 81 5.06 1.82 -5.07
C PHE A 81 4.10 1.23 -6.10
N ALA A 82 3.12 2.01 -6.54
CA ALA A 82 2.15 1.52 -7.53
C ALA A 82 2.83 1.20 -8.86
N GLY A 83 3.74 2.06 -9.29
CA GLY A 83 4.49 1.82 -10.53
C GLY A 83 5.36 0.59 -10.44
N GLU A 84 6.00 0.37 -9.29
CA GLU A 84 6.82 -0.82 -9.08
C GLU A 84 5.97 -2.08 -9.12
N LEU A 85 4.79 -2.03 -8.50
CA LEU A 85 3.88 -3.17 -8.49
C LEU A 85 3.38 -3.49 -9.90
N MET A 86 3.04 -2.46 -10.67
CA MET A 86 2.59 -2.65 -12.06
C MET A 86 3.70 -3.20 -12.95
N ARG A 87 4.95 -2.82 -12.71
CA ARG A 87 6.08 -3.38 -13.48
C ARG A 87 6.31 -4.84 -13.13
N LYS A 88 6.11 -5.21 -11.88
CA LYS A 88 6.23 -6.60 -11.45
C LYS A 88 5.09 -7.46 -12.00
N TYR A 89 3.89 -6.90 -12.04
CA TYR A 89 2.69 -7.62 -12.52
C TYR A 89 2.03 -6.83 -13.64
N PRO A 90 2.46 -7.05 -14.90
CA PRO A 90 1.94 -6.28 -16.03
C PRO A 90 0.46 -6.46 -16.34
N ASP A 91 -0.21 -7.44 -15.71
CA ASP A 91 -1.64 -7.62 -15.85
C ASP A 91 -2.45 -6.66 -14.95
N LEU A 92 -1.77 -5.81 -14.19
CA LEU A 92 -2.45 -4.79 -13.40
C LEU A 92 -2.66 -3.53 -14.23
N ASP A 93 -3.89 -3.02 -14.22
CA ASP A 93 -4.24 -1.77 -14.87
C ASP A 93 -4.42 -0.68 -13.83
N LEU A 94 -3.93 0.51 -14.12
CA LEU A 94 -4.21 1.68 -13.28
C LEU A 94 -5.62 2.16 -13.62
N ILE A 95 -6.52 2.10 -12.63
CA ILE A 95 -7.92 2.48 -12.82
C ILE A 95 -8.15 3.93 -12.44
N ASP A 96 -7.58 4.35 -11.33
CA ASP A 96 -7.77 5.71 -10.82
C ASP A 96 -6.66 6.03 -9.84
N TYR A 97 -6.48 7.33 -9.56
CA TYR A 97 -5.51 7.77 -8.57
C TYR A 97 -5.87 9.18 -8.12
N GLY A 98 -5.32 9.58 -6.98
CA GLY A 98 -5.63 10.90 -6.46
C GLY A 98 -4.72 11.29 -5.32
N PHE A 99 -5.04 12.44 -4.72
CA PHE A 99 -4.25 13.02 -3.66
C PHE A 99 -5.17 13.38 -2.50
N ILE A 100 -4.74 13.09 -1.28
CA ILE A 100 -5.49 13.42 -0.08
C ILE A 100 -4.70 14.51 0.65
N TYR A 101 -5.32 15.67 0.77
CA TYR A 101 -4.67 16.88 1.22
C TYR A 101 -4.88 17.10 2.72
N HIS A 102 -3.82 17.52 3.43
CA HIS A 102 -3.92 17.72 4.88
C HIS A 102 -4.83 18.91 5.25
N ASN A 103 -5.03 19.84 4.32
CA ASN A 103 -5.94 20.97 4.53
C ASN A 103 -7.31 20.78 3.89
N ASP A 104 -7.67 19.54 3.54
CA ASP A 104 -9.01 19.27 3.04
C ASP A 104 -10.01 19.55 4.17
N PRO A 105 -11.00 20.40 3.96
CA PRO A 105 -11.93 20.76 5.02
C PRO A 105 -12.88 19.65 5.45
N VAL A 106 -13.00 18.59 4.64
CA VAL A 106 -13.94 17.50 4.91
C VAL A 106 -13.20 16.24 5.40
N PHE A 107 -12.15 15.82 4.68
CA PHE A 107 -11.41 14.59 5.02
C PHE A 107 -9.90 14.85 4.98
N PRO A 108 -9.37 15.57 5.97
CA PRO A 108 -7.93 15.85 6.00
C PRO A 108 -7.13 14.58 6.27
N GLN A 109 -6.02 14.43 5.55
CA GLN A 109 -5.06 13.34 5.72
C GLN A 109 -3.65 13.91 5.59
N ASP A 110 -2.65 13.07 5.50
CA ASP A 110 -1.26 13.50 5.57
C ASP A 110 -0.60 13.67 4.19
N ASP A 111 -1.29 14.28 3.22
CA ASP A 111 -0.74 14.49 1.88
C ASP A 111 -0.29 13.17 1.25
N ILE A 112 -1.23 12.27 1.17
CA ILE A 112 -1.01 10.90 0.68
C ILE A 112 -1.53 10.80 -0.76
N ASN A 113 -0.77 10.12 -1.61
CA ASN A 113 -1.25 9.75 -2.95
C ASN A 113 -1.84 8.35 -2.90
N TRP A 114 -2.98 8.14 -3.57
CA TRP A 114 -3.58 6.83 -3.64
C TRP A 114 -3.70 6.38 -5.10
N PHE A 115 -3.60 5.08 -5.29
CA PHE A 115 -3.65 4.45 -6.61
C PHE A 115 -4.52 3.22 -6.53
N LEU A 116 -5.48 3.11 -7.44
CA LEU A 116 -6.34 1.94 -7.53
C LEU A 116 -5.95 1.13 -8.77
N LEU A 117 -5.55 -0.11 -8.53
CA LEU A 117 -5.11 -1.03 -9.56
C LEU A 117 -6.12 -2.16 -9.68
N MET A 118 -6.27 -2.71 -10.88
CA MET A 118 -7.18 -3.81 -11.13
C MET A 118 -6.48 -4.90 -11.93
N LYS A 119 -6.67 -6.15 -11.52
CA LYS A 119 -6.23 -7.31 -12.31
C LYS A 119 -7.11 -7.46 -13.54
N LYS A 120 -6.48 -7.74 -14.65
CA LYS A 120 -7.21 -8.00 -15.90
C LYS A 120 -7.93 -9.33 -15.88
#